data_dee5edaea0b1226d4ae567e9c5326505
#
_entry.id   dee5edaea0b1226d4ae567e9c5326505
#
_cell.length_a   1.000
_cell.length_b   1.000
_cell.length_c   1.000
_cell.angle_alpha   90.00
_cell.angle_beta   90.00
_cell.angle_gamma   90.00
#
_symmetry.space_group_name_H-M   'P 1'
#
loop_
_entity.id
_entity.type
_entity.pdbx_description
1 polymer ?
#
loop_
_entity_poly.entity_id
_entity_poly.type
_entity_poly.pdbx_seq_one_letter_code
_entity_poly.pdbx_strand_id
1 'polypeptide(L)'
;MIHYTMKRILTIFAVLISLSCFAQERKYDVAAFLYPAYAADDPRLTPFWPMGIGEWETVMTVQDRFPGHYWKREPVWGYINEADPAVMEMEINQAVKHGVNVFIFDWYWYDGRPFMETTLNNGFLQAENRNDMQFYLMWANHDVLNLWDTRLYDCEEDNIIWRGQVDREAFEKICKRNIEKYFKQPNYYKIDGMPVFMIYDIKVLIDGLGGFEQTVDALNWFTEETRKAGFPGLDLQLTTWAPNLDYSGLDGNKTFEPGNDFVNKLGFDSMTHYQFAHFNWLDAEYSEIVKDAIKEWKKLDKEFDVPYYPHVSVGWDNSPRTRESAVSRNNTPEEFQKALQAAKDFVDAHPELHPLITINSWNEWTETSYLQPDNVYGYGYLEAVRNVFGPAK
;
A
#
# COMPACT_ATOMS: atom_id res chain seq x y z
N MET A 1 -45.04 43.67 -23.39
CA MET A 1 -43.70 43.25 -23.87
C MET A 1 -42.61 43.30 -22.77
N ILE A 2 -42.66 44.26 -21.86
CA ILE A 2 -41.64 44.44 -20.79
C ILE A 2 -41.71 43.29 -19.70
N HIS A 3 -42.91 42.78 -19.42
CA HIS A 3 -43.13 41.73 -18.40
C HIS A 3 -42.61 40.33 -18.80
N TYR A 4 -42.51 40.06 -20.11
CA TYR A 4 -41.99 38.77 -20.63
C TYR A 4 -40.47 38.72 -20.65
N THR A 5 -39.82 39.88 -20.83
CA THR A 5 -38.36 39.99 -20.86
C THR A 5 -37.77 39.86 -19.45
N MET A 6 -38.44 40.41 -18.41
CA MET A 6 -37.98 40.30 -17.03
C MET A 6 -38.05 38.85 -16.49
N LYS A 7 -39.07 38.05 -16.84
CA LYS A 7 -39.19 36.66 -16.45
C LYS A 7 -38.11 35.78 -17.06
N ARG A 8 -37.70 36.02 -18.30
CA ARG A 8 -36.59 35.30 -18.96
C ARG A 8 -35.22 35.65 -18.38
N ILE A 9 -34.99 36.89 -17.99
CA ILE A 9 -33.73 37.35 -17.37
C ILE A 9 -33.62 36.76 -15.96
N LEU A 10 -34.69 36.70 -15.16
CA LEU A 10 -34.69 36.06 -13.84
C LEU A 10 -34.48 34.55 -13.94
N THR A 11 -35.01 33.87 -14.95
CA THR A 11 -34.86 32.42 -15.14
C THR A 11 -33.43 32.09 -15.59
N ILE A 12 -32.83 32.94 -16.44
CA ILE A 12 -31.42 32.76 -16.85
C ILE A 12 -30.44 33.05 -15.69
N PHE A 13 -30.74 34.05 -14.83
CA PHE A 13 -29.96 34.31 -13.62
C PHE A 13 -30.08 33.20 -12.57
N ALA A 14 -31.28 32.61 -12.39
CA ALA A 14 -31.48 31.49 -11.49
C ALA A 14 -30.80 30.21 -11.98
N VAL A 15 -30.72 29.96 -13.29
CA VAL A 15 -29.98 28.83 -13.90
C VAL A 15 -28.47 29.05 -13.82
N LEU A 16 -27.98 30.28 -13.96
CA LEU A 16 -26.56 30.60 -13.80
C LEU A 16 -26.11 30.55 -12.33
N ILE A 17 -26.96 30.89 -11.36
CA ILE A 17 -26.65 30.77 -9.93
C ILE A 17 -26.71 29.31 -9.48
N SER A 18 -27.55 28.46 -10.08
CA SER A 18 -27.59 27.01 -9.78
C SER A 18 -26.45 26.21 -10.41
N LEU A 19 -25.73 26.79 -11.37
CA LEU A 19 -24.53 26.18 -11.99
C LEU A 19 -23.21 26.55 -11.28
N SER A 20 -23.25 27.48 -10.32
CA SER A 20 -22.02 27.96 -9.65
C SER A 20 -21.82 27.42 -8.22
N CYS A 21 -22.53 26.36 -7.80
CA CYS A 21 -22.40 25.85 -6.43
C CYS A 21 -22.34 24.31 -6.32
N PHE A 22 -21.71 23.67 -7.30
CA PHE A 22 -21.11 22.35 -7.10
C PHE A 22 -19.64 22.46 -7.51
N ALA A 23 -18.82 23.09 -6.67
CA ALA A 23 -17.45 22.65 -6.56
C ALA A 23 -17.58 21.18 -6.14
N GLN A 24 -17.37 20.25 -7.07
CA GLN A 24 -17.36 18.84 -6.77
C GLN A 24 -16.31 18.68 -5.69
N GLU A 25 -16.73 18.30 -4.48
CA GLU A 25 -15.81 18.08 -3.37
C GLU A 25 -14.75 17.09 -3.85
N ARG A 26 -13.47 17.45 -3.77
CA ARG A 26 -12.40 16.61 -4.28
C ARG A 26 -12.44 15.27 -3.54
N LYS A 27 -12.72 14.21 -4.26
CA LYS A 27 -12.77 12.86 -3.70
C LYS A 27 -11.35 12.31 -3.64
N TYR A 28 -10.93 11.85 -2.45
CA TYR A 28 -9.62 11.24 -2.25
C TYR A 28 -9.68 9.74 -2.45
N ASP A 29 -8.64 9.17 -3.03
CA ASP A 29 -8.37 7.74 -3.00
C ASP A 29 -7.45 7.45 -1.82
N VAL A 30 -8.04 6.87 -0.77
CA VAL A 30 -7.35 6.48 0.46
C VAL A 30 -7.08 4.98 0.39
N ALA A 31 -5.84 4.63 0.08
CA ALA A 31 -5.41 3.28 -0.20
C ALA A 31 -4.64 2.69 0.98
N ALA A 32 -5.14 1.61 1.56
CA ALA A 32 -4.46 0.90 2.64
C ALA A 32 -3.80 -0.38 2.13
N PHE A 33 -2.51 -0.58 2.46
CA PHE A 33 -1.83 -1.84 2.23
C PHE A 33 -2.50 -2.95 3.04
N LEU A 34 -2.71 -4.10 2.41
CA LEU A 34 -3.30 -5.28 3.02
C LEU A 34 -2.33 -6.45 2.91
N TYR A 35 -1.81 -6.87 4.07
CA TYR A 35 -0.90 -8.00 4.21
C TYR A 35 -1.70 -9.30 4.35
N PRO A 36 -1.57 -10.29 3.43
CA PRO A 36 -2.50 -11.42 3.34
C PRO A 36 -2.09 -12.62 4.18
N ALA A 37 -1.47 -12.43 5.35
CA ALA A 37 -0.93 -13.51 6.17
C ALA A 37 -1.90 -14.08 7.21
N TYR A 38 -3.13 -13.57 7.27
CA TYR A 38 -4.16 -13.98 8.24
C TYR A 38 -5.16 -15.00 7.68
N ALA A 39 -4.68 -15.77 6.71
CA ALA A 39 -5.31 -16.95 6.15
C ALA A 39 -4.22 -18.03 5.95
N ALA A 40 -4.43 -19.24 6.40
CA ALA A 40 -3.36 -20.24 6.52
C ALA A 40 -3.56 -21.48 5.64
N ASP A 41 -4.08 -21.31 4.47
CA ASP A 41 -4.40 -22.39 3.55
C ASP A 41 -3.37 -22.61 2.43
N ASP A 42 -2.26 -21.85 2.39
CA ASP A 42 -1.08 -22.23 1.61
C ASP A 42 -0.22 -23.19 2.45
N PRO A 43 0.01 -24.44 1.99
CA PRO A 43 0.82 -25.42 2.75
C PRO A 43 2.25 -24.94 3.07
N ARG A 44 2.77 -23.97 2.32
CA ARG A 44 4.08 -23.35 2.57
C ARG A 44 4.13 -22.51 3.84
N LEU A 45 2.96 -22.10 4.36
CA LEU A 45 2.84 -21.36 5.61
C LEU A 45 2.92 -22.25 6.84
N THR A 46 2.59 -23.54 6.71
CA THR A 46 2.58 -24.48 7.84
C THR A 46 3.88 -24.55 8.63
N PRO A 47 5.08 -24.48 8.05
CA PRO A 47 6.32 -24.42 8.81
C PRO A 47 6.46 -23.17 9.68
N PHE A 48 5.90 -22.04 9.27
CA PHE A 48 5.95 -20.77 10.01
C PHE A 48 4.84 -20.71 11.05
N TRP A 49 3.62 -21.11 10.67
CA TRP A 49 2.41 -21.01 11.49
C TRP A 49 1.66 -22.35 11.52
N PRO A 50 2.13 -23.31 12.33
CA PRO A 50 1.61 -24.69 12.35
C PRO A 50 0.19 -24.81 12.93
N MET A 51 -0.32 -23.81 13.65
CA MET A 51 -1.71 -23.81 14.16
C MET A 51 -2.76 -23.60 13.07
N GLY A 52 -2.35 -23.16 11.87
CA GLY A 52 -3.24 -22.97 10.74
C GLY A 52 -4.10 -21.72 10.81
N ILE A 53 -3.66 -20.70 11.52
CA ILE A 53 -4.32 -19.38 11.64
C ILE A 53 -3.46 -18.22 11.09
N GLY A 54 -2.41 -18.56 10.33
CA GLY A 54 -1.50 -17.57 9.77
C GLY A 54 -0.73 -16.82 10.85
N GLU A 55 -0.34 -15.60 10.55
CA GLU A 55 0.50 -14.79 11.44
C GLU A 55 -0.19 -14.40 12.76
N TRP A 56 -1.48 -14.68 12.93
CA TRP A 56 -2.10 -14.59 14.25
C TRP A 56 -1.36 -15.38 15.33
N GLU A 57 -0.69 -16.47 14.96
CA GLU A 57 0.16 -17.22 15.90
C GLU A 57 1.28 -16.37 16.49
N THR A 58 1.91 -15.54 15.66
CA THR A 58 2.95 -14.61 16.11
C THR A 58 2.36 -13.51 16.99
N VAL A 59 1.23 -12.93 16.59
CA VAL A 59 0.51 -11.90 17.37
C VAL A 59 0.10 -12.42 18.75
N MET A 60 -0.42 -13.65 18.84
CA MET A 60 -0.90 -14.25 20.10
C MET A 60 0.22 -14.58 21.08
N THR A 61 1.44 -14.83 20.60
CA THR A 61 2.56 -15.32 21.41
C THR A 61 3.56 -14.25 21.79
N VAL A 62 3.37 -13.01 21.35
CA VAL A 62 4.26 -11.90 21.66
C VAL A 62 4.31 -11.60 23.16
N GLN A 63 5.48 -11.18 23.64
CA GLN A 63 5.72 -10.78 25.01
C GLN A 63 6.39 -9.41 25.07
N ASP A 64 6.12 -8.68 26.15
CA ASP A 64 6.81 -7.41 26.45
C ASP A 64 8.32 -7.63 26.51
N ARG A 65 9.10 -6.76 25.86
CA ARG A 65 10.56 -6.92 25.74
C ARG A 65 11.37 -6.15 26.76
N PHE A 66 10.81 -5.09 27.31
CA PHE A 66 11.47 -4.23 28.31
C PHE A 66 10.46 -3.66 29.30
N PRO A 67 10.87 -3.20 30.48
CA PRO A 67 9.96 -2.59 31.45
C PRO A 67 9.24 -1.37 30.86
N GLY A 68 7.93 -1.38 30.95
CA GLY A 68 7.07 -0.34 30.36
C GLY A 68 6.70 -0.54 28.89
N HIS A 69 7.26 -1.54 28.23
CA HIS A 69 6.76 -1.99 26.95
C HIS A 69 5.45 -2.74 27.16
N TYR A 70 4.40 -2.28 26.49
CA TYR A 70 3.11 -2.97 26.54
C TYR A 70 2.67 -3.25 25.10
N TRP A 71 3.01 -4.46 24.66
CA TRP A 71 2.66 -4.81 23.28
C TRP A 71 1.31 -5.49 23.16
N LYS A 72 0.74 -6.03 24.22
CA LYS A 72 -0.45 -6.87 24.12
C LYS A 72 -1.59 -6.19 23.34
N ARG A 73 -1.62 -6.43 22.02
CA ARG A 73 -2.64 -6.00 21.09
C ARG A 73 -3.58 -7.15 20.80
N GLU A 74 -4.87 -6.94 21.02
CA GLU A 74 -5.90 -7.95 20.78
C GLU A 74 -6.90 -7.37 19.77
N PRO A 75 -7.16 -8.08 18.64
CA PRO A 75 -8.12 -7.59 17.67
C PRO A 75 -9.55 -7.63 18.24
N VAL A 76 -10.29 -6.51 18.09
CA VAL A 76 -11.69 -6.42 18.52
C VAL A 76 -12.57 -7.41 17.76
N TRP A 77 -12.23 -7.69 16.51
CA TRP A 77 -12.95 -8.66 15.69
C TRP A 77 -12.55 -10.12 15.96
N GLY A 78 -11.60 -10.35 16.88
CA GLY A 78 -10.97 -11.65 17.08
C GLY A 78 -9.95 -11.98 16.00
N TYR A 79 -9.39 -13.16 16.08
CA TYR A 79 -8.40 -13.69 15.14
C TYR A 79 -9.12 -14.25 13.90
N ILE A 80 -9.57 -13.34 13.06
CA ILE A 80 -10.41 -13.63 11.89
C ILE A 80 -9.62 -14.30 10.77
N ASN A 81 -10.32 -15.09 9.94
CA ASN A 81 -9.74 -15.67 8.73
C ASN A 81 -10.13 -14.81 7.53
N GLU A 82 -9.20 -14.05 7.00
CA GLU A 82 -9.42 -13.15 5.86
C GLU A 82 -9.65 -13.87 4.51
N ALA A 83 -9.51 -15.19 4.45
CA ALA A 83 -9.94 -15.98 3.30
C ALA A 83 -11.45 -16.27 3.29
N ASP A 84 -12.18 -15.92 4.36
CA ASP A 84 -13.64 -16.06 4.42
C ASP A 84 -14.31 -14.83 3.77
N PRO A 85 -15.16 -15.00 2.74
CA PRO A 85 -15.87 -13.89 2.12
C PRO A 85 -16.70 -13.05 3.10
N ALA A 86 -17.33 -13.66 4.09
CA ALA A 86 -18.14 -12.93 5.07
C ALA A 86 -17.27 -12.04 5.98
N VAL A 87 -16.05 -12.47 6.28
CA VAL A 87 -15.05 -11.64 6.98
C VAL A 87 -14.67 -10.44 6.11
N MET A 88 -14.34 -10.66 4.84
CA MET A 88 -14.02 -9.58 3.92
C MET A 88 -15.19 -8.62 3.69
N GLU A 89 -16.42 -9.11 3.65
CA GLU A 89 -17.60 -8.24 3.58
C GLU A 89 -17.68 -7.29 4.78
N MET A 90 -17.41 -7.81 5.99
CA MET A 90 -17.35 -6.99 7.20
C MET A 90 -16.22 -5.95 7.10
N GLU A 91 -15.04 -6.35 6.68
CA GLU A 91 -13.88 -5.47 6.57
C GLU A 91 -14.08 -4.38 5.53
N ILE A 92 -14.57 -4.71 4.34
CA ILE A 92 -14.94 -3.76 3.29
C ILE A 92 -15.95 -2.74 3.84
N ASN A 93 -16.99 -3.20 4.53
CA ASN A 93 -18.00 -2.32 5.12
C ASN A 93 -17.38 -1.35 6.14
N GLN A 94 -16.44 -1.81 6.97
CA GLN A 94 -15.77 -0.94 7.93
C GLN A 94 -14.81 0.02 7.24
N ALA A 95 -14.03 -0.42 6.27
CA ALA A 95 -13.11 0.41 5.50
C ALA A 95 -13.86 1.56 4.80
N VAL A 96 -14.89 1.26 4.02
CA VAL A 96 -15.71 2.23 3.29
C VAL A 96 -16.42 3.22 4.23
N LYS A 97 -16.96 2.73 5.33
CA LYS A 97 -17.61 3.57 6.35
C LYS A 97 -16.64 4.60 6.95
N HIS A 98 -15.35 4.26 7.01
CA HIS A 98 -14.33 5.10 7.61
C HIS A 98 -13.43 5.84 6.60
N GLY A 99 -13.73 5.76 5.30
CA GLY A 99 -13.07 6.58 4.29
C GLY A 99 -11.94 5.89 3.53
N VAL A 100 -11.62 4.63 3.83
CA VAL A 100 -10.72 3.81 3.00
C VAL A 100 -11.52 3.25 1.83
N ASN A 101 -11.05 3.46 0.60
CA ASN A 101 -11.76 3.05 -0.62
C ASN A 101 -10.91 2.23 -1.59
N VAL A 102 -9.64 2.00 -1.27
CA VAL A 102 -8.73 1.15 -2.05
C VAL A 102 -7.96 0.23 -1.11
N PHE A 103 -7.87 -1.07 -1.43
CA PHE A 103 -6.91 -1.97 -0.83
C PHE A 103 -5.73 -2.21 -1.76
N ILE A 104 -4.51 -2.10 -1.23
CA ILE A 104 -3.28 -2.46 -1.92
C ILE A 104 -2.88 -3.83 -1.40
N PHE A 105 -3.13 -4.88 -2.17
CA PHE A 105 -2.75 -6.23 -1.74
C PHE A 105 -1.26 -6.45 -1.90
N ASP A 106 -0.58 -6.81 -0.81
CA ASP A 106 0.76 -7.36 -0.87
C ASP A 106 0.68 -8.70 -1.58
N TRP A 107 1.22 -8.75 -2.80
CA TRP A 107 1.15 -9.91 -3.66
C TRP A 107 2.53 -10.53 -3.85
N TYR A 108 2.62 -11.84 -3.71
CA TYR A 108 3.89 -12.56 -3.67
C TYR A 108 3.97 -13.63 -4.73
N TRP A 109 5.21 -13.89 -5.18
CA TRP A 109 5.52 -14.96 -6.11
C TRP A 109 6.82 -15.64 -5.72
N TYR A 110 6.74 -16.89 -5.28
CA TYR A 110 7.87 -17.69 -4.91
C TYR A 110 7.76 -19.08 -5.52
N ASP A 111 8.91 -19.69 -5.85
CA ASP A 111 8.98 -21.07 -6.32
C ASP A 111 8.15 -21.31 -7.61
N GLY A 112 8.14 -20.32 -8.52
CA GLY A 112 7.44 -20.38 -9.80
C GLY A 112 5.91 -20.31 -9.74
N ARG A 113 5.34 -19.91 -8.57
CA ARG A 113 3.89 -19.80 -8.33
C ARG A 113 3.54 -18.70 -7.33
N PRO A 114 2.29 -18.19 -7.35
CA PRO A 114 1.83 -17.22 -6.39
C PRO A 114 1.87 -17.78 -4.95
N PHE A 115 1.96 -16.88 -3.98
CA PHE A 115 2.02 -17.20 -2.56
C PHE A 115 1.06 -16.29 -1.79
N MET A 116 0.38 -16.80 -0.77
CA MET A 116 -0.60 -16.09 0.07
C MET A 116 -1.75 -15.39 -0.70
N GLU A 117 -2.21 -15.96 -1.81
CA GLU A 117 -3.28 -15.34 -2.60
C GLU A 117 -4.70 -15.61 -2.07
N THR A 118 -4.88 -16.38 -1.03
CA THR A 118 -6.19 -16.87 -0.64
C THR A 118 -7.06 -15.77 -0.07
N THR A 119 -6.49 -14.86 0.72
CA THR A 119 -7.17 -13.64 1.17
C THR A 119 -7.77 -12.86 0.00
N LEU A 120 -6.99 -12.64 -1.08
CA LEU A 120 -7.49 -11.95 -2.27
C LEU A 120 -8.52 -12.79 -3.04
N ASN A 121 -8.20 -14.07 -3.32
CA ASN A 121 -8.99 -14.87 -4.26
C ASN A 121 -10.27 -15.45 -3.66
N ASN A 122 -10.21 -15.90 -2.41
CA ASN A 122 -11.32 -16.58 -1.74
C ASN A 122 -12.07 -15.63 -0.80
N GLY A 123 -11.37 -14.72 -0.11
CA GLY A 123 -11.97 -13.68 0.72
C GLY A 123 -12.50 -12.53 -0.15
N PHE A 124 -11.61 -11.63 -0.56
CA PHE A 124 -11.99 -10.35 -1.15
C PHE A 124 -12.78 -10.48 -2.47
N LEU A 125 -12.29 -11.26 -3.43
CA LEU A 125 -12.94 -11.41 -4.74
C LEU A 125 -14.25 -12.22 -4.70
N GLN A 126 -14.55 -12.89 -3.60
CA GLN A 126 -15.82 -13.60 -3.39
C GLN A 126 -16.79 -12.84 -2.48
N ALA A 127 -16.37 -11.76 -1.82
CA ALA A 127 -17.23 -10.91 -1.01
C ALA A 127 -18.36 -10.30 -1.86
N GLU A 128 -19.60 -10.32 -1.35
CA GLU A 128 -20.77 -9.79 -2.08
C GLU A 128 -20.65 -8.29 -2.36
N ASN A 129 -20.05 -7.55 -1.42
CA ASN A 129 -19.84 -6.11 -1.49
C ASN A 129 -18.48 -5.68 -2.08
N ARG A 130 -17.72 -6.60 -2.71
CA ARG A 130 -16.37 -6.31 -3.25
C ARG A 130 -16.31 -5.10 -4.20
N ASN A 131 -17.41 -4.81 -4.91
CA ASN A 131 -17.46 -3.68 -5.82
C ASN A 131 -17.58 -2.32 -5.12
N ASP A 132 -17.74 -2.31 -3.80
CA ASP A 132 -17.72 -1.11 -2.98
C ASP A 132 -16.29 -0.67 -2.64
N MET A 133 -15.32 -1.55 -2.87
CA MET A 133 -13.90 -1.36 -2.62
C MET A 133 -13.10 -1.60 -3.90
N GLN A 134 -12.23 -0.66 -4.25
CA GLN A 134 -11.26 -0.90 -5.30
C GLN A 134 -10.02 -1.61 -4.75
N PHE A 135 -9.24 -2.24 -5.62
CA PHE A 135 -7.99 -2.87 -5.22
C PHE A 135 -6.95 -2.84 -6.32
N TYR A 136 -5.70 -2.89 -5.95
CA TYR A 136 -4.59 -3.19 -6.84
C TYR A 136 -3.49 -3.99 -6.15
N LEU A 137 -2.53 -4.45 -6.93
CA LEU A 137 -1.47 -5.30 -6.43
C LEU A 137 -0.18 -4.51 -6.25
N MET A 138 0.46 -4.70 -5.11
CA MET A 138 1.87 -4.44 -4.92
C MET A 138 2.61 -5.77 -4.97
N TRP A 139 3.45 -5.96 -5.98
CA TRP A 139 4.32 -7.13 -5.99
C TRP A 139 5.45 -6.95 -4.98
N ALA A 140 5.31 -7.62 -3.83
CA ALA A 140 6.28 -7.66 -2.74
C ALA A 140 7.40 -8.67 -3.10
N ASN A 141 8.26 -8.25 -4.02
CA ASN A 141 9.29 -9.07 -4.67
C ASN A 141 10.60 -9.12 -3.88
N HIS A 142 10.53 -9.16 -2.56
CA HIS A 142 11.69 -9.34 -1.68
C HIS A 142 11.91 -10.82 -1.33
N ASP A 143 13.11 -11.16 -0.83
CA ASP A 143 13.41 -12.49 -0.33
C ASP A 143 12.63 -12.79 0.96
N VAL A 144 12.17 -14.02 1.13
CA VAL A 144 11.65 -14.51 2.41
C VAL A 144 12.81 -15.03 3.24
N LEU A 145 12.97 -14.41 4.40
CA LEU A 145 14.03 -14.75 5.35
C LEU A 145 13.48 -15.58 6.51
N ASN A 146 14.38 -16.14 7.32
CA ASN A 146 14.07 -16.86 8.55
C ASN A 146 13.33 -16.00 9.61
N LEU A 147 13.30 -14.67 9.47
CA LEU A 147 12.54 -13.76 10.35
C LEU A 147 11.03 -14.06 10.43
N TRP A 148 10.48 -14.75 9.43
CA TRP A 148 9.09 -15.19 9.45
C TRP A 148 8.85 -16.39 10.40
N ASP A 149 9.92 -17.02 10.87
CA ASP A 149 9.86 -18.11 11.85
C ASP A 149 10.54 -17.65 13.14
N THR A 150 9.74 -17.28 14.12
CA THR A 150 10.22 -16.79 15.43
C THR A 150 11.11 -17.79 16.18
N ARG A 151 11.06 -19.10 15.82
CA ARG A 151 11.94 -20.14 16.37
C ARG A 151 13.37 -20.04 15.82
N LEU A 152 13.54 -19.37 14.69
CA LEU A 152 14.84 -19.20 14.02
C LEU A 152 15.46 -17.82 14.31
N TYR A 153 14.84 -17.03 15.18
CA TYR A 153 15.28 -15.67 15.50
C TYR A 153 16.74 -15.58 15.95
N ASP A 154 17.22 -16.55 16.74
CA ASP A 154 18.59 -16.54 17.27
C ASP A 154 19.63 -17.13 16.28
N CYS A 155 19.26 -17.42 15.03
CA CYS A 155 20.19 -17.84 13.99
C CYS A 155 21.03 -16.64 13.55
N GLU A 156 22.37 -16.77 13.63
CA GLU A 156 23.33 -15.68 13.28
C GLU A 156 23.37 -15.35 11.78
N GLU A 157 22.77 -16.17 10.92
CA GLU A 157 22.77 -16.00 9.47
C GLU A 157 21.34 -15.77 8.95
N ASP A 158 21.16 -14.71 8.16
CA ASP A 158 19.94 -14.48 7.40
C ASP A 158 19.81 -15.55 6.32
N ASN A 159 19.11 -16.62 6.63
CA ASN A 159 18.84 -17.68 5.68
C ASN A 159 17.68 -17.30 4.77
N ILE A 160 17.94 -17.17 3.49
CA ILE A 160 16.91 -17.00 2.47
C ILE A 160 16.17 -18.32 2.31
N ILE A 161 14.87 -18.30 2.61
CA ILE A 161 13.99 -19.45 2.43
C ILE A 161 13.50 -19.51 0.99
N TRP A 162 13.01 -18.38 0.46
CA TRP A 162 12.63 -18.22 -0.95
C TRP A 162 13.15 -16.90 -1.50
N ARG A 163 13.64 -16.94 -2.73
CA ARG A 163 14.10 -15.74 -3.42
C ARG A 163 12.94 -14.99 -4.06
N GLY A 164 12.94 -13.67 -3.90
CA GLY A 164 12.03 -12.76 -4.59
C GLY A 164 12.41 -12.49 -6.04
N GLN A 165 13.68 -12.75 -6.40
CA GLN A 165 14.16 -12.59 -7.77
C GLN A 165 13.48 -13.53 -8.74
N VAL A 166 13.16 -13.02 -9.94
CA VAL A 166 12.61 -13.80 -11.04
C VAL A 166 13.38 -13.50 -12.33
N ASP A 167 13.53 -14.50 -13.19
CA ASP A 167 14.03 -14.31 -14.54
C ASP A 167 12.95 -13.74 -15.49
N ARG A 168 13.31 -13.46 -16.72
CA ARG A 168 12.41 -12.91 -17.74
C ARG A 168 11.23 -13.81 -18.02
N GLU A 169 11.38 -15.12 -18.07
CA GLU A 169 10.29 -16.08 -18.34
C GLU A 169 9.26 -16.05 -17.21
N ALA A 170 9.72 -16.11 -15.96
CA ALA A 170 8.85 -16.02 -14.80
C ALA A 170 8.15 -14.64 -14.72
N PHE A 171 8.87 -13.55 -15.02
CA PHE A 171 8.30 -12.20 -15.09
C PHE A 171 7.14 -12.13 -16.09
N GLU A 172 7.34 -12.62 -17.31
CA GLU A 172 6.29 -12.63 -18.32
C GLU A 172 5.07 -13.47 -17.91
N LYS A 173 5.30 -14.60 -17.24
CA LYS A 173 4.23 -15.43 -16.68
C LYS A 173 3.43 -14.70 -15.62
N ILE A 174 4.11 -13.97 -14.71
CA ILE A 174 3.51 -13.12 -13.68
C ILE A 174 2.63 -12.06 -14.33
N CYS A 175 3.18 -11.29 -15.26
CA CYS A 175 2.47 -10.19 -15.91
C CYS A 175 1.22 -10.67 -16.67
N LYS A 176 1.34 -11.68 -17.51
CA LYS A 176 0.21 -12.26 -18.25
C LYS A 176 -0.90 -12.75 -17.31
N ARG A 177 -0.49 -13.42 -16.22
CA ARG A 177 -1.45 -13.90 -15.23
C ARG A 177 -2.18 -12.74 -14.52
N ASN A 178 -1.47 -11.68 -14.12
CA ASN A 178 -2.07 -10.56 -13.42
C ASN A 178 -3.00 -9.75 -14.33
N ILE A 179 -2.65 -9.56 -15.61
CA ILE A 179 -3.54 -8.97 -16.61
C ILE A 179 -4.84 -9.77 -16.71
N GLU A 180 -4.76 -11.08 -16.90
CA GLU A 180 -5.93 -11.92 -17.12
C GLU A 180 -6.80 -12.09 -15.88
N LYS A 181 -6.19 -12.26 -14.71
CA LYS A 181 -6.91 -12.61 -13.49
C LYS A 181 -7.40 -11.38 -12.72
N TYR A 182 -6.60 -10.32 -12.68
CA TYR A 182 -6.85 -9.19 -11.79
C TYR A 182 -7.18 -7.89 -12.52
N PHE A 183 -6.40 -7.45 -13.52
CA PHE A 183 -6.64 -6.16 -14.17
C PHE A 183 -8.02 -6.05 -14.82
N LYS A 184 -8.58 -7.18 -15.25
CA LYS A 184 -9.92 -7.29 -15.84
C LYS A 184 -11.06 -7.27 -14.81
N GLN A 185 -10.76 -7.32 -13.51
CA GLN A 185 -11.81 -7.20 -12.48
C GLN A 185 -12.44 -5.81 -12.55
N PRO A 186 -13.77 -5.69 -12.40
CA PRO A 186 -14.47 -4.42 -12.53
C PRO A 186 -14.01 -3.38 -11.49
N ASN A 187 -13.62 -3.84 -10.30
CA ASN A 187 -13.14 -3.04 -9.19
C ASN A 187 -11.61 -2.97 -9.08
N TYR A 188 -10.86 -3.42 -10.11
CA TYR A 188 -9.42 -3.18 -10.13
C TYR A 188 -9.14 -1.69 -10.27
N TYR A 189 -8.26 -1.16 -9.41
CA TYR A 189 -7.97 0.26 -9.35
C TYR A 189 -7.21 0.74 -10.59
N LYS A 190 -7.64 1.87 -11.14
CA LYS A 190 -7.10 2.44 -12.38
C LYS A 190 -6.96 3.96 -12.25
N ILE A 191 -5.86 4.48 -12.74
CA ILE A 191 -5.65 5.91 -12.95
C ILE A 191 -5.75 6.17 -14.47
N ASP A 192 -6.61 7.07 -14.89
CA ASP A 192 -6.88 7.38 -16.30
C ASP A 192 -7.20 6.14 -17.18
N GLY A 193 -7.83 5.13 -16.57
CA GLY A 193 -8.16 3.86 -17.22
C GLY A 193 -7.03 2.86 -17.31
N MET A 194 -5.81 3.22 -16.89
CA MET A 194 -4.65 2.33 -16.79
C MET A 194 -4.68 1.58 -15.46
N PRO A 195 -4.62 0.24 -15.45
CA PRO A 195 -4.51 -0.52 -14.21
C PRO A 195 -3.20 -0.14 -13.49
N VAL A 196 -3.29 0.08 -12.17
CA VAL A 196 -2.12 0.39 -11.34
C VAL A 196 -1.44 -0.92 -10.93
N PHE A 197 -0.12 -0.99 -11.06
CA PHE A 197 0.67 -2.12 -10.56
C PHE A 197 1.93 -1.61 -9.87
N MET A 198 2.10 -2.00 -8.59
CA MET A 198 3.19 -1.51 -7.77
C MET A 198 4.31 -2.54 -7.67
N ILE A 199 5.55 -2.06 -7.77
CA ILE A 199 6.78 -2.84 -7.54
C ILE A 199 7.37 -2.41 -6.21
N TYR A 200 7.64 -3.39 -5.33
CA TYR A 200 8.15 -3.14 -3.99
C TYR A 200 9.67 -2.95 -3.97
N ASP A 201 10.44 -3.84 -4.59
CA ASP A 201 11.89 -3.78 -4.60
C ASP A 201 12.44 -3.78 -6.03
N ILE A 202 12.83 -2.59 -6.47
CA ILE A 202 13.37 -2.40 -7.82
C ILE A 202 14.74 -3.04 -7.99
N LYS A 203 15.54 -3.10 -6.92
CA LYS A 203 16.86 -3.72 -6.99
C LYS A 203 16.75 -5.22 -7.22
N VAL A 204 15.88 -5.89 -6.47
CA VAL A 204 15.61 -7.33 -6.64
C VAL A 204 15.10 -7.62 -8.05
N LEU A 205 14.25 -6.74 -8.60
CA LEU A 205 13.75 -6.88 -9.97
C LEU A 205 14.87 -6.75 -11.00
N ILE A 206 15.74 -5.74 -10.88
CA ILE A 206 16.87 -5.50 -11.79
C ILE A 206 17.84 -6.67 -11.75
N ASP A 207 18.21 -7.12 -10.56
CA ASP A 207 19.13 -8.26 -10.38
C ASP A 207 18.54 -9.54 -10.99
N GLY A 208 17.24 -9.78 -10.81
CA GLY A 208 16.55 -10.95 -11.34
C GLY A 208 16.42 -10.97 -12.86
N LEU A 209 16.15 -9.81 -13.46
CA LEU A 209 16.01 -9.68 -14.91
C LEU A 209 17.35 -9.58 -15.66
N GLY A 210 18.48 -9.54 -14.94
CA GLY A 210 19.80 -9.54 -15.53
C GLY A 210 20.38 -8.16 -15.84
N GLY A 211 19.81 -7.10 -15.24
CA GLY A 211 20.33 -5.75 -15.31
C GLY A 211 19.31 -4.68 -15.69
N PHE A 212 19.77 -3.45 -15.67
CA PHE A 212 18.92 -2.27 -15.87
C PHE A 212 18.21 -2.25 -17.23
N GLU A 213 18.96 -2.39 -18.33
CA GLU A 213 18.42 -2.34 -19.69
C GLU A 213 17.40 -3.48 -19.96
N GLN A 214 17.67 -4.68 -19.41
CA GLN A 214 16.76 -5.82 -19.46
C GLN A 214 15.47 -5.54 -18.68
N THR A 215 15.58 -4.80 -17.58
CA THR A 215 14.40 -4.38 -16.80
C THR A 215 13.58 -3.35 -17.54
N VAL A 216 14.19 -2.35 -18.16
CA VAL A 216 13.52 -1.39 -19.03
C VAL A 216 12.74 -2.11 -20.14
N ASP A 217 13.40 -3.05 -20.85
CA ASP A 217 12.72 -3.86 -21.88
C ASP A 217 11.56 -4.67 -21.32
N ALA A 218 11.74 -5.26 -20.14
CA ALA A 218 10.69 -6.07 -19.50
C ALA A 218 9.46 -5.24 -19.08
N LEU A 219 9.66 -4.07 -18.49
CA LEU A 219 8.58 -3.17 -18.07
C LEU A 219 7.85 -2.58 -19.28
N ASN A 220 8.58 -2.19 -20.34
CA ASN A 220 7.98 -1.76 -21.59
C ASN A 220 7.13 -2.89 -22.22
N TRP A 221 7.64 -4.10 -22.22
CA TRP A 221 6.90 -5.27 -22.71
C TRP A 221 5.62 -5.51 -21.89
N PHE A 222 5.66 -5.35 -20.57
CA PHE A 222 4.49 -5.49 -19.70
C PHE A 222 3.41 -4.45 -20.03
N THR A 223 3.82 -3.18 -20.25
CA THR A 223 2.92 -2.11 -20.69
C THR A 223 2.26 -2.44 -22.03
N GLU A 224 3.03 -2.97 -23.01
CA GLU A 224 2.48 -3.37 -24.31
C GLU A 224 1.53 -4.56 -24.22
N GLU A 225 1.80 -5.58 -23.39
CA GLU A 225 0.87 -6.68 -23.15
C GLU A 225 -0.43 -6.19 -22.50
N THR A 226 -0.33 -5.21 -21.61
CA THR A 226 -1.51 -4.56 -20.98
C THR A 226 -2.33 -3.81 -22.02
N ARG A 227 -1.69 -3.11 -22.97
CA ARG A 227 -2.38 -2.47 -24.11
C ARG A 227 -3.06 -3.49 -25.01
N LYS A 228 -2.41 -4.61 -25.32
CA LYS A 228 -3.01 -5.71 -26.11
C LYS A 228 -4.22 -6.32 -25.41
N ALA A 229 -4.29 -6.28 -24.09
CA ALA A 229 -5.44 -6.72 -23.31
C ALA A 229 -6.63 -5.73 -23.32
N GLY A 230 -6.47 -4.57 -23.97
CA GLY A 230 -7.53 -3.57 -24.17
C GLY A 230 -7.50 -2.37 -23.23
N PHE A 231 -6.43 -2.21 -22.46
CA PHE A 231 -6.21 -1.03 -21.62
C PHE A 231 -5.44 0.07 -22.36
N PRO A 232 -5.56 1.36 -21.99
CA PRO A 232 -4.79 2.42 -22.63
C PRO A 232 -3.28 2.34 -22.36
N GLY A 233 -2.91 1.69 -21.27
CA GLY A 233 -1.53 1.51 -20.80
C GLY A 233 -1.51 0.76 -19.48
N LEU A 234 -0.39 0.87 -18.79
CA LEU A 234 -0.18 0.38 -17.43
C LEU A 234 0.33 1.57 -16.60
N ASP A 235 -0.20 1.79 -15.41
CA ASP A 235 0.34 2.73 -14.44
C ASP A 235 1.29 1.95 -13.51
N LEU A 236 2.59 2.15 -13.70
CA LEU A 236 3.63 1.54 -12.90
C LEU A 236 3.95 2.44 -11.70
N GLN A 237 3.75 1.90 -10.51
CA GLN A 237 4.04 2.60 -9.26
C GLN A 237 5.24 1.95 -8.55
N LEU A 238 6.14 2.78 -8.03
CA LEU A 238 7.33 2.34 -7.30
C LEU A 238 7.21 2.65 -5.81
N THR A 239 7.51 1.69 -4.95
CA THR A 239 7.85 2.01 -3.55
C THR A 239 9.28 2.48 -3.45
N THR A 240 9.51 3.58 -2.73
CA THR A 240 10.85 4.09 -2.50
C THR A 240 11.37 3.67 -1.13
N TRP A 241 12.69 3.39 -1.05
CA TRP A 241 13.26 2.77 0.16
C TRP A 241 14.17 3.67 0.98
N ALA A 242 14.73 4.70 0.44
CA ALA A 242 15.71 5.51 1.17
C ALA A 242 15.63 6.98 0.82
N PRO A 243 16.01 7.89 1.74
CA PRO A 243 16.09 9.30 1.45
C PRO A 243 17.10 9.63 0.33
N ASN A 244 18.06 8.74 0.13
CA ASN A 244 18.99 8.78 -0.98
C ASN A 244 18.77 7.54 -1.83
N LEU A 245 17.98 7.68 -2.88
CA LEU A 245 17.83 6.64 -3.89
C LEU A 245 19.17 6.51 -4.63
N ASP A 246 20.15 5.94 -3.96
CA ASP A 246 21.43 5.61 -4.57
C ASP A 246 21.30 4.31 -5.35
N TYR A 247 20.89 4.45 -6.59
CA TYR A 247 20.90 3.37 -7.57
C TYR A 247 22.23 3.27 -8.31
N SER A 248 23.30 3.87 -7.78
CA SER A 248 24.63 3.79 -8.36
C SER A 248 25.09 2.34 -8.43
N GLY A 249 25.55 1.94 -9.60
CA GLY A 249 26.01 0.58 -9.84
C GLY A 249 24.97 -0.44 -10.27
N LEU A 250 23.66 -0.16 -10.22
CA LEU A 250 22.63 -1.08 -10.71
C LEU A 250 22.63 -1.23 -12.24
N ASP A 251 23.24 -0.30 -12.96
CA ASP A 251 23.42 -0.35 -14.41
C ASP A 251 24.83 -0.77 -14.89
N GLY A 252 25.60 -1.40 -13.97
CA GLY A 252 26.91 -1.94 -14.30
C GLY A 252 28.02 -0.93 -14.54
N ASN A 253 27.97 0.26 -13.96
CA ASN A 253 28.98 1.34 -13.88
C ASN A 253 28.54 2.71 -14.44
N LYS A 254 27.28 2.92 -14.80
CA LYS A 254 26.79 4.26 -15.10
C LYS A 254 26.38 4.94 -13.80
N THR A 255 26.87 6.14 -13.57
CA THR A 255 26.29 7.03 -12.56
C THR A 255 25.03 7.63 -13.13
N PHE A 256 23.88 7.27 -12.56
CA PHE A 256 22.68 8.05 -12.79
C PHE A 256 22.86 9.39 -12.07
N GLU A 257 22.51 10.48 -12.74
CA GLU A 257 22.28 11.74 -12.06
C GLU A 257 21.21 11.53 -10.97
N PRO A 258 21.31 12.18 -9.81
CA PRO A 258 20.45 11.86 -8.67
C PRO A 258 18.97 11.84 -9.04
N GLY A 259 18.35 10.72 -8.75
CA GLY A 259 16.90 10.57 -8.66
C GLY A 259 16.16 10.38 -9.98
N ASN A 260 16.07 11.36 -10.80
CA ASN A 260 15.04 11.48 -11.84
C ASN A 260 15.25 10.55 -13.05
N ASP A 261 16.47 10.47 -13.54
CA ASP A 261 16.80 9.71 -14.76
C ASP A 261 16.53 8.20 -14.61
N PHE A 262 16.71 7.66 -13.41
CA PHE A 262 16.54 6.25 -13.14
C PHE A 262 15.07 5.82 -13.20
N VAL A 263 14.20 6.52 -12.47
CA VAL A 263 12.77 6.22 -12.38
C VAL A 263 12.08 6.40 -13.73
N ASN A 264 12.38 7.52 -14.41
CA ASN A 264 11.85 7.82 -15.73
C ASN A 264 12.30 6.82 -16.80
N LYS A 265 13.57 6.39 -16.80
CA LYS A 265 14.08 5.40 -17.75
C LYS A 265 13.47 4.03 -17.56
N LEU A 266 13.12 3.65 -16.32
CA LEU A 266 12.39 2.42 -16.05
C LEU A 266 10.91 2.50 -16.46
N GLY A 267 10.39 3.72 -16.69
CA GLY A 267 9.00 3.93 -17.11
C GLY A 267 7.99 3.86 -15.97
N PHE A 268 8.40 4.22 -14.75
CA PHE A 268 7.45 4.40 -13.66
C PHE A 268 6.66 5.68 -13.82
N ASP A 269 5.36 5.61 -13.53
CA ASP A 269 4.41 6.72 -13.63
C ASP A 269 4.24 7.46 -12.30
N SER A 270 4.53 6.80 -11.17
CA SER A 270 4.40 7.40 -9.84
C SER A 270 5.24 6.67 -8.79
N MET A 271 5.38 7.33 -7.62
CA MET A 271 6.09 6.78 -6.46
C MET A 271 5.30 6.98 -5.17
N THR A 272 5.54 6.10 -4.21
CA THR A 272 5.08 6.22 -2.82
C THR A 272 6.05 5.47 -1.89
N HIS A 273 5.80 5.48 -0.57
CA HIS A 273 6.47 4.57 0.37
C HIS A 273 5.54 3.43 0.79
N TYR A 274 6.14 2.38 1.35
CA TYR A 274 5.39 1.30 2.00
C TYR A 274 5.33 1.51 3.52
N GLN A 275 6.44 1.91 4.13
CA GLN A 275 6.55 2.09 5.59
C GLN A 275 7.54 3.21 5.90
N PHE A 276 7.30 3.97 6.97
CA PHE A 276 8.24 4.99 7.46
C PHE A 276 9.61 4.42 7.82
N ALA A 277 9.69 3.12 8.16
CA ALA A 277 10.92 2.40 8.44
C ALA A 277 11.93 2.42 7.27
N HIS A 278 11.46 2.61 6.03
CA HIS A 278 12.32 2.59 4.86
C HIS A 278 13.23 3.82 4.73
N PHE A 279 12.91 4.90 5.42
CA PHE A 279 13.65 6.16 5.29
C PHE A 279 13.83 6.92 6.60
N ASN A 280 13.32 6.39 7.73
CA ASN A 280 13.31 7.11 9.00
C ASN A 280 13.80 6.23 10.15
N TRP A 281 14.36 6.86 11.19
CA TRP A 281 14.66 6.20 12.45
C TRP A 281 13.39 6.17 13.30
N LEU A 282 12.89 5.00 13.62
CA LEU A 282 11.57 4.83 14.24
C LEU A 282 11.59 4.71 15.76
N ASP A 283 12.77 4.62 16.44
CA ASP A 283 12.82 4.68 17.90
C ASP A 283 12.70 6.13 18.39
N ALA A 284 11.54 6.74 18.15
CA ALA A 284 11.27 8.14 18.40
C ALA A 284 9.78 8.38 18.71
N GLU A 285 9.46 9.62 19.08
CA GLU A 285 8.08 10.08 19.17
C GLU A 285 7.44 10.12 17.78
N TYR A 286 6.23 9.59 17.63
CA TYR A 286 5.55 9.52 16.35
C TYR A 286 5.40 10.89 15.67
N SER A 287 5.16 11.94 16.45
CA SER A 287 5.08 13.31 15.93
C SER A 287 6.39 13.81 15.30
N GLU A 288 7.56 13.34 15.75
CA GLU A 288 8.85 13.67 15.13
C GLU A 288 9.07 12.86 13.85
N ILE A 289 8.71 11.57 13.88
CA ILE A 289 8.73 10.68 12.70
C ILE A 289 7.89 11.29 11.56
N VAL A 290 6.69 11.77 11.88
CA VAL A 290 5.79 12.43 10.89
C VAL A 290 6.40 13.72 10.33
N LYS A 291 7.08 14.53 11.16
CA LYS A 291 7.77 15.74 10.66
C LYS A 291 8.86 15.39 9.64
N ASP A 292 9.59 14.31 9.87
CA ASP A 292 10.64 13.87 8.96
C ASP A 292 10.02 13.25 7.69
N ALA A 293 8.92 12.53 7.81
CA ALA A 293 8.15 12.04 6.66
C ALA A 293 7.67 13.18 5.75
N ILE A 294 7.12 14.25 6.31
CA ILE A 294 6.69 15.44 5.55
C ILE A 294 7.87 16.12 4.82
N LYS A 295 9.07 16.12 5.41
CA LYS A 295 10.27 16.63 4.74
C LYS A 295 10.65 15.74 3.56
N GLU A 296 10.58 14.43 3.75
CA GLU A 296 10.88 13.45 2.69
C GLU A 296 9.90 13.56 1.53
N TRP A 297 8.58 13.68 1.78
CA TRP A 297 7.59 13.90 0.71
C TRP A 297 7.94 15.11 -0.15
N LYS A 298 8.25 16.26 0.50
CA LYS A 298 8.61 17.50 -0.20
C LYS A 298 9.94 17.40 -0.96
N LYS A 299 10.85 16.56 -0.47
CA LYS A 299 12.13 16.29 -1.13
C LYS A 299 11.90 15.49 -2.40
N LEU A 300 11.16 14.38 -2.31
CA LEU A 300 10.86 13.52 -3.46
C LEU A 300 10.04 14.26 -4.54
N ASP A 301 9.03 14.99 -4.14
CA ASP A 301 8.23 15.83 -5.03
C ASP A 301 9.07 16.86 -5.82
N LYS A 302 10.13 17.37 -5.19
CA LYS A 302 11.06 18.31 -5.85
C LYS A 302 12.12 17.63 -6.71
N GLU A 303 12.56 16.44 -6.33
CA GLU A 303 13.69 15.75 -6.94
C GLU A 303 13.28 14.90 -8.14
N PHE A 304 12.00 14.45 -8.19
CA PHE A 304 11.50 13.59 -9.24
C PHE A 304 10.43 14.28 -10.08
N ASP A 305 10.44 14.03 -11.40
CA ASP A 305 9.41 14.55 -12.32
C ASP A 305 8.15 13.66 -12.32
N VAL A 306 8.21 12.46 -11.73
CA VAL A 306 7.04 11.60 -11.56
C VAL A 306 6.28 11.97 -10.28
N PRO A 307 4.93 11.88 -10.27
CA PRO A 307 4.13 12.11 -9.09
C PRO A 307 4.59 11.32 -7.87
N TYR A 308 4.71 12.00 -6.72
CA TYR A 308 4.86 11.34 -5.44
C TYR A 308 3.54 11.37 -4.68
N TYR A 309 3.01 10.22 -4.31
CA TYR A 309 1.81 10.10 -3.47
C TYR A 309 2.20 9.96 -2.00
N PRO A 310 1.71 10.86 -1.12
CA PRO A 310 2.12 10.84 0.28
C PRO A 310 1.69 9.57 0.98
N HIS A 311 2.60 9.02 1.76
CA HIS A 311 2.42 7.80 2.54
C HIS A 311 2.32 8.11 4.02
N VAL A 312 1.41 7.44 4.73
CA VAL A 312 1.27 7.54 6.19
C VAL A 312 1.28 6.15 6.82
N SER A 313 2.29 5.88 7.66
CA SER A 313 2.30 4.66 8.50
C SER A 313 1.58 4.92 9.82
N VAL A 314 0.78 3.95 10.29
CA VAL A 314 0.06 4.05 11.57
C VAL A 314 1.02 4.02 12.75
N GLY A 315 2.07 3.22 12.65
CA GLY A 315 3.09 3.08 13.69
C GLY A 315 4.22 2.16 13.27
N TRP A 316 5.03 1.79 14.27
CA TRP A 316 6.05 0.76 14.13
C TRP A 316 6.39 0.17 15.48
N ASP A 317 6.23 -1.11 15.63
CA ASP A 317 6.79 -1.94 16.67
C ASP A 317 6.83 -3.39 16.17
N ASN A 318 7.99 -3.79 15.69
CA ASN A 318 8.23 -5.12 15.11
C ASN A 318 8.66 -6.16 16.20
N SER A 319 8.31 -5.90 17.45
CA SER A 319 8.63 -6.80 18.59
C SER A 319 8.10 -8.22 18.44
N PRO A 320 6.96 -8.47 17.79
CA PRO A 320 6.49 -9.83 17.58
C PRO A 320 7.42 -10.69 16.72
N ARG A 321 8.11 -10.06 15.75
CA ARG A 321 9.02 -10.75 14.83
C ARG A 321 10.48 -10.74 15.29
N THR A 322 10.93 -9.68 15.98
CA THR A 322 12.34 -9.49 16.33
C THR A 322 12.51 -8.85 17.71
N ARG A 323 13.58 -9.22 18.44
CA ARG A 323 13.88 -8.68 19.78
C ARG A 323 14.56 -7.32 19.73
N GLU A 324 15.16 -6.95 18.63
CA GLU A 324 15.92 -5.71 18.44
C GLU A 324 15.20 -4.80 17.43
N SER A 325 14.04 -4.29 17.79
CA SER A 325 13.31 -3.37 16.93
C SER A 325 13.23 -1.99 17.55
N ALA A 326 13.27 -0.96 16.71
CA ALA A 326 12.80 0.36 17.05
C ALA A 326 11.32 0.35 17.40
N VAL A 327 10.89 1.23 18.29
CA VAL A 327 9.48 1.36 18.70
C VAL A 327 9.05 2.82 18.56
N SER A 328 8.06 3.07 17.71
CA SER A 328 7.40 4.37 17.63
C SER A 328 6.56 4.62 18.87
N ARG A 329 6.84 5.73 19.56
CA ARG A 329 6.11 6.10 20.77
C ARG A 329 5.00 7.08 20.47
N ASN A 330 3.90 6.95 21.21
CA ASN A 330 2.74 7.86 21.16
C ASN A 330 2.11 8.01 19.77
N ASN A 331 2.08 6.93 18.99
CA ASN A 331 1.31 6.83 17.74
C ASN A 331 -0.19 6.68 18.03
N THR A 332 -0.76 7.63 18.79
CA THR A 332 -2.18 7.62 19.12
C THR A 332 -3.05 7.96 17.91
N PRO A 333 -4.35 7.62 17.93
CA PRO A 333 -5.28 8.03 16.86
C PRO A 333 -5.26 9.52 16.55
N GLU A 334 -5.08 10.37 17.57
CA GLU A 334 -5.00 11.83 17.41
C GLU A 334 -3.72 12.27 16.67
N GLU A 335 -2.57 11.65 16.95
CA GLU A 335 -1.32 11.95 16.25
C GLU A 335 -1.35 11.39 14.83
N PHE A 336 -1.93 10.20 14.64
CA PHE A 336 -2.16 9.63 13.31
C PHE A 336 -3.10 10.50 12.47
N GLN A 337 -4.19 11.04 13.07
CA GLN A 337 -5.08 11.99 12.39
C GLN A 337 -4.34 13.24 11.89
N LYS A 338 -3.38 13.75 12.66
CA LYS A 338 -2.54 14.89 12.22
C LYS A 338 -1.66 14.52 11.02
N ALA A 339 -1.10 13.30 11.02
CA ALA A 339 -0.33 12.80 9.88
C ALA A 339 -1.19 12.67 8.61
N LEU A 340 -2.40 12.13 8.74
CA LEU A 340 -3.37 12.06 7.64
C LEU A 340 -3.77 13.45 7.13
N GLN A 341 -3.98 14.42 8.04
CA GLN A 341 -4.28 15.80 7.64
C GLN A 341 -3.11 16.41 6.86
N ALA A 342 -1.87 16.17 7.29
CA ALA A 342 -0.69 16.64 6.56
C ALA A 342 -0.58 16.00 5.16
N ALA A 343 -0.92 14.71 5.02
CA ALA A 343 -0.96 14.05 3.72
C ALA A 343 -2.06 14.62 2.82
N LYS A 344 -3.24 14.89 3.37
CA LYS A 344 -4.32 15.58 2.68
C LYS A 344 -3.90 16.98 2.21
N ASP A 345 -3.28 17.75 3.09
CA ASP A 345 -2.81 19.11 2.76
C ASP A 345 -1.74 19.09 1.65
N PHE A 346 -0.87 18.06 1.65
CA PHE A 346 0.10 17.82 0.58
C PHE A 346 -0.60 17.58 -0.76
N VAL A 347 -1.56 16.67 -0.81
CA VAL A 347 -2.35 16.38 -2.01
C VAL A 347 -3.14 17.60 -2.49
N ASP A 348 -3.72 18.37 -1.57
CA ASP A 348 -4.48 19.59 -1.90
C ASP A 348 -3.60 20.71 -2.46
N ALA A 349 -2.31 20.72 -2.13
CA ALA A 349 -1.33 21.63 -2.71
C ALA A 349 -0.95 21.27 -4.15
N HIS A 350 -1.28 20.06 -4.63
CA HIS A 350 -0.98 19.53 -5.96
C HIS A 350 -2.27 19.13 -6.69
N PRO A 351 -3.11 20.11 -7.09
CA PRO A 351 -4.43 19.83 -7.68
C PRO A 351 -4.36 19.16 -9.06
N GLU A 352 -3.20 19.18 -9.71
CA GLU A 352 -2.90 18.52 -10.98
C GLU A 352 -2.68 17.03 -10.84
N LEU A 353 -2.34 16.55 -9.64
CA LEU A 353 -2.10 15.14 -9.37
C LEU A 353 -3.39 14.39 -9.05
N HIS A 354 -3.38 13.09 -9.33
CA HIS A 354 -4.41 12.18 -8.85
C HIS A 354 -4.43 12.19 -7.31
N PRO A 355 -5.59 12.30 -6.64
CA PRO A 355 -5.66 12.52 -5.19
C PRO A 355 -5.49 11.22 -4.38
N LEU A 356 -4.39 10.50 -4.58
CA LEU A 356 -4.06 9.24 -3.91
C LEU A 356 -3.22 9.49 -2.65
N ILE A 357 -3.59 8.80 -1.56
CA ILE A 357 -2.85 8.73 -0.30
C ILE A 357 -2.71 7.27 0.07
N THR A 358 -1.51 6.82 0.41
CA THR A 358 -1.28 5.43 0.85
C THR A 358 -1.11 5.34 2.37
N ILE A 359 -1.61 4.26 2.96
CA ILE A 359 -1.55 4.02 4.41
C ILE A 359 -0.96 2.63 4.66
N ASN A 360 0.10 2.52 5.42
CA ASN A 360 0.51 1.27 6.02
C ASN A 360 -0.02 1.21 7.46
N SER A 361 -0.94 0.30 7.72
CA SER A 361 -1.58 -0.59 6.79
C SER A 361 -3.01 -0.89 7.23
N TRP A 362 -3.70 -1.76 6.53
CA TRP A 362 -4.97 -2.31 7.00
C TRP A 362 -4.75 -3.24 8.20
N ASN A 363 -3.73 -4.13 8.12
CA ASN A 363 -3.61 -5.29 9.02
C ASN A 363 -2.17 -5.76 9.35
N GLU A 364 -1.12 -4.94 9.25
CA GLU A 364 0.24 -5.32 9.66
C GLU A 364 0.39 -5.34 11.20
N TRP A 365 -0.26 -6.33 11.83
CA TRP A 365 -0.32 -6.47 13.30
C TRP A 365 1.04 -6.68 13.93
N THR A 366 1.91 -7.46 13.30
CA THR A 366 3.24 -7.77 13.85
C THR A 366 4.23 -6.62 13.71
N GLU A 367 3.86 -5.57 12.99
CA GLU A 367 4.59 -4.29 12.91
C GLU A 367 3.92 -3.18 13.72
N THR A 368 2.79 -3.47 14.37
CA THR A 368 1.95 -2.47 15.07
C THR A 368 1.58 -1.29 14.17
N SER A 369 1.36 -1.59 12.89
CA SER A 369 0.96 -0.64 11.86
C SER A 369 -0.32 -1.12 11.19
N TYR A 370 -1.48 -0.89 11.80
CA TYR A 370 -2.76 -1.40 11.32
C TYR A 370 -3.92 -0.45 11.62
N LEU A 371 -4.95 -0.49 10.77
CA LEU A 371 -6.22 0.24 10.94
C LEU A 371 -7.31 -0.61 11.60
N GLN A 372 -7.20 -1.93 11.55
CA GLN A 372 -8.15 -2.84 12.21
C GLN A 372 -8.28 -2.52 13.70
N PRO A 373 -9.50 -2.58 14.29
CA PRO A 373 -9.71 -2.15 15.65
C PRO A 373 -9.09 -3.10 16.69
N ASP A 374 -8.44 -2.51 17.70
CA ASP A 374 -7.77 -3.22 18.77
C ASP A 374 -8.36 -2.92 20.16
N ASN A 375 -7.86 -3.64 21.16
CA ASN A 375 -8.27 -3.48 22.56
C ASN A 375 -7.75 -2.20 23.22
N VAL A 376 -6.83 -1.45 22.59
CA VAL A 376 -6.21 -0.24 23.15
C VAL A 376 -6.95 1.01 22.71
N TYR A 377 -7.18 1.14 21.40
CA TYR A 377 -7.79 2.32 20.79
C TYR A 377 -9.16 2.04 20.16
N GLY A 378 -9.65 0.79 20.20
CA GLY A 378 -10.89 0.43 19.53
C GLY A 378 -10.85 0.78 18.04
N TYR A 379 -11.83 1.54 17.58
CA TYR A 379 -11.90 2.04 16.20
C TYR A 379 -11.15 3.36 15.97
N GLY A 380 -10.34 3.81 16.91
CA GLY A 380 -9.76 5.16 16.90
C GLY A 380 -8.97 5.50 15.64
N TYR A 381 -8.17 4.56 15.10
CA TYR A 381 -7.44 4.79 13.84
C TYR A 381 -8.38 4.89 12.64
N LEU A 382 -9.40 4.06 12.55
CA LEU A 382 -10.43 4.16 11.50
C LEU A 382 -11.22 5.47 11.62
N GLU A 383 -11.57 5.89 12.84
CA GLU A 383 -12.24 7.17 13.09
C GLU A 383 -11.34 8.35 12.70
N ALA A 384 -10.02 8.26 12.89
CA ALA A 384 -9.07 9.28 12.44
C ALA A 384 -9.09 9.43 10.91
N VAL A 385 -9.12 8.32 10.14
CA VAL A 385 -9.27 8.37 8.68
C VAL A 385 -10.59 9.04 8.30
N ARG A 386 -11.70 8.63 8.92
CA ARG A 386 -13.02 9.20 8.66
C ARG A 386 -13.10 10.71 8.98
N ASN A 387 -12.45 11.15 10.04
CA ASN A 387 -12.45 12.57 10.45
C ASN A 387 -11.76 13.45 9.41
N VAL A 388 -10.75 12.93 8.69
CA VAL A 388 -9.99 13.67 7.69
C VAL A 388 -10.63 13.60 6.31
N PHE A 389 -11.12 12.43 5.88
CA PHE A 389 -11.56 12.19 4.50
C PHE A 389 -13.08 12.01 4.38
N GLY A 390 -13.81 11.83 5.48
CA GLY A 390 -15.21 11.45 5.46
C GLY A 390 -15.41 9.96 5.12
N PRO A 391 -16.63 9.48 5.00
CA PRO A 391 -16.91 8.13 4.50
C PRO A 391 -16.62 8.08 3.00
N ALA A 392 -16.20 6.90 2.51
CA ALA A 392 -15.88 6.71 1.09
C ALA A 392 -17.12 6.71 0.16
N LYS A 393 -18.31 6.61 0.73
CA LYS A 393 -19.63 6.67 0.05
C LYS A 393 -20.56 7.63 0.73
#